data_67ebce44e5c8d26a25ef6176151fe605
#
_entry.id   67ebce44e5c8d26a25ef6176151fe605
#
_cell.length_a   1.000
_cell.length_b   1.000
_cell.length_c   1.000
_cell.angle_alpha   90.00
_cell.angle_beta   90.00
_cell.angle_gamma   90.00
#
_symmetry.space_group_name_H-M   'P 1'
#
loop_
_entity.id
_entity.type
_entity.pdbx_description
1 polymer ?
#
loop_
_entity_poly.entity_id
_entity_poly.type
_entity_poly.pdbx_seq_one_letter_code
_entity_poly.pdbx_strand_id
1 'polypeptide(L)'
;AGRWDPMMRTISPGARTGRVHIPASKSQAHRLLICAALGEETCEIVCDGVSADIAATAKCLNALGAKVERTETGFLVSPIQKVPEGCCELLCGESGSTLRFLLPVVGALGAQAAFHREGRLPQRPLAPLDGVLTAHGMTLSEEGDLLLCSGQLQAGNYEIAGNVSSQYISGLL
;
A
#
# COMPACT_ATOMS: atom_id res chain seq x y z
N ALA A 1 8.37 -2.42 29.42
CA ALA A 1 9.48 -1.57 28.97
C ALA A 1 10.63 -2.47 28.53
N GLY A 2 10.64 -2.87 27.28
CA GLY A 2 11.71 -3.66 26.67
C GLY A 2 12.91 -2.75 26.41
N ARG A 3 13.99 -3.05 27.11
CA ARG A 3 15.30 -2.40 26.95
C ARG A 3 15.82 -2.80 25.56
N TRP A 4 15.93 -1.86 24.65
CA TRP A 4 16.70 -2.03 23.41
C TRP A 4 18.17 -2.21 23.81
N ASP A 5 18.71 -3.41 23.60
CA ASP A 5 20.13 -3.69 23.67
C ASP A 5 20.71 -3.36 22.28
N PRO A 6 21.48 -2.28 22.14
CA PRO A 6 22.10 -1.98 20.84
C PRO A 6 23.24 -2.98 20.66
N MET A 7 22.96 -4.11 20.03
CA MET A 7 24.04 -4.99 19.57
C MET A 7 24.88 -4.24 18.54
N MET A 8 25.92 -3.60 18.99
CA MET A 8 26.92 -3.00 18.13
C MET A 8 27.62 -4.12 17.36
N ARG A 9 27.39 -4.16 16.05
CA ARG A 9 28.08 -5.10 15.17
C ARG A 9 29.22 -4.38 14.49
N THR A 10 30.46 -4.82 14.72
CA THR A 10 31.63 -4.32 14.03
C THR A 10 31.84 -5.11 12.75
N ILE A 11 31.89 -4.42 11.62
CA ILE A 11 32.22 -5.02 10.33
C ILE A 11 33.65 -4.62 10.00
N SER A 12 34.56 -5.59 9.98
CA SER A 12 35.95 -5.37 9.58
C SER A 12 36.06 -5.26 8.06
N PRO A 13 36.91 -4.38 7.53
CA PRO A 13 37.19 -4.34 6.10
C PRO A 13 37.78 -5.70 5.62
N GLY A 14 37.45 -6.08 4.39
CA GLY A 14 37.98 -7.30 3.78
C GLY A 14 37.11 -7.76 2.61
N ALA A 15 37.69 -8.62 1.78
CA ALA A 15 36.98 -9.25 0.68
C ALA A 15 35.82 -10.11 1.22
N ARG A 16 34.70 -10.04 0.57
CA ARG A 16 33.51 -10.86 0.86
C ARG A 16 33.18 -11.66 -0.38
N THR A 17 33.10 -12.98 -0.22
CA THR A 17 32.74 -13.92 -1.30
C THR A 17 31.59 -14.80 -0.79
N GLY A 18 30.78 -15.27 -1.72
CA GLY A 18 29.64 -16.14 -1.41
C GLY A 18 28.41 -15.83 -2.26
N ARG A 19 27.35 -16.59 -2.02
CA ARG A 19 26.03 -16.35 -2.61
C ARG A 19 25.11 -15.80 -1.55
N VAL A 20 24.38 -14.76 -1.89
CA VAL A 20 23.36 -14.16 -1.02
C VAL A 20 22.02 -14.28 -1.74
N HIS A 21 21.03 -14.85 -1.07
CA HIS A 21 19.65 -14.82 -1.53
C HIS A 21 19.09 -13.44 -1.19
N ILE A 22 18.67 -12.70 -2.22
CA ILE A 22 18.09 -11.38 -2.05
C ILE A 22 16.57 -11.53 -2.06
N PRO A 23 15.85 -11.11 -1.00
CA PRO A 23 14.40 -11.16 -0.99
C PRO A 23 13.81 -10.24 -2.06
N ALA A 24 12.58 -10.52 -2.49
CA ALA A 24 11.85 -9.69 -3.44
C ALA A 24 11.75 -8.23 -2.96
N SER A 25 11.79 -7.30 -3.90
CA SER A 25 11.61 -5.88 -3.61
C SER A 25 10.20 -5.60 -3.11
N LYS A 26 10.05 -5.28 -1.83
CA LYS A 26 8.77 -4.91 -1.22
C LYS A 26 8.06 -3.79 -2.00
N SER A 27 8.81 -2.76 -2.35
CA SER A 27 8.29 -1.60 -3.08
C SER A 27 7.76 -1.94 -4.47
N GLN A 28 8.41 -2.88 -5.16
CA GLN A 28 7.97 -3.36 -6.46
C GLN A 28 6.76 -4.28 -6.33
N ALA A 29 6.75 -5.18 -5.33
CA ALA A 29 5.65 -6.09 -5.10
C ALA A 29 4.31 -5.37 -4.84
N HIS A 30 4.31 -4.30 -4.02
CA HIS A 30 3.11 -3.48 -3.82
C HIS A 30 2.55 -2.94 -5.14
N ARG A 31 3.41 -2.35 -5.97
CA ARG A 31 3.00 -1.77 -7.25
C ARG A 31 2.46 -2.81 -8.22
N LEU A 32 3.15 -3.93 -8.35
CA LEU A 32 2.72 -5.02 -9.24
C LEU A 32 1.35 -5.59 -8.81
N LEU A 33 1.12 -5.79 -7.51
CA LEU A 33 -0.16 -6.25 -6.98
C LEU A 33 -1.28 -5.26 -7.31
N ILE A 34 -1.05 -3.97 -7.13
CA ILE A 34 -2.03 -2.92 -7.40
C ILE A 34 -2.30 -2.82 -8.90
N CYS A 35 -1.25 -2.76 -9.74
CA CYS A 35 -1.42 -2.71 -11.18
C CYS A 35 -2.17 -3.94 -11.72
N ALA A 36 -1.87 -5.14 -11.21
CA ALA A 36 -2.57 -6.35 -11.61
C ALA A 36 -4.04 -6.35 -11.16
N ALA A 37 -4.34 -5.81 -9.96
CA ALA A 37 -5.71 -5.69 -9.47
C ALA A 37 -6.53 -4.65 -10.23
N LEU A 38 -5.90 -3.64 -10.82
CA LEU A 38 -6.52 -2.60 -11.65
C LEU A 38 -6.45 -2.91 -13.16
N GLY A 39 -5.80 -4.00 -13.54
CA GLY A 39 -5.68 -4.42 -14.93
C GLY A 39 -6.95 -5.06 -15.49
N GLU A 40 -6.83 -5.66 -16.66
CA GLU A 40 -7.95 -6.30 -17.37
C GLU A 40 -7.91 -7.83 -17.28
N GLU A 41 -6.72 -8.41 -17.08
CA GLU A 41 -6.49 -9.85 -17.13
C GLU A 41 -5.88 -10.37 -15.83
N THR A 42 -6.09 -11.67 -15.55
CA THR A 42 -5.44 -12.35 -14.44
C THR A 42 -3.95 -12.45 -14.67
N CYS A 43 -3.15 -12.02 -13.69
CA CYS A 43 -1.70 -11.98 -13.75
C CYS A 43 -1.07 -12.83 -12.64
N GLU A 44 0.01 -13.53 -12.98
CA GLU A 44 0.90 -14.15 -11.98
C GLU A 44 2.02 -13.18 -11.62
N ILE A 45 2.23 -12.97 -10.33
CA ILE A 45 3.29 -12.14 -9.78
C ILE A 45 4.26 -13.02 -9.01
N VAL A 46 5.46 -13.20 -9.55
CA VAL A 46 6.54 -13.91 -8.85
C VAL A 46 7.11 -13.00 -7.75
N CYS A 47 6.99 -13.45 -6.51
CA CYS A 47 7.43 -12.69 -5.34
C CYS A 47 7.97 -13.65 -4.26
N ASP A 48 9.28 -13.81 -4.24
CA ASP A 48 9.94 -14.64 -3.25
C ASP A 48 10.05 -13.90 -1.91
N GLY A 49 9.39 -14.46 -0.91
CA GLY A 49 9.27 -13.86 0.41
C GLY A 49 8.18 -12.78 0.50
N VAL A 50 7.18 -13.03 1.33
CA VAL A 50 6.08 -12.09 1.57
C VAL A 50 6.22 -11.46 2.95
N SER A 51 6.48 -10.14 2.97
CA SER A 51 6.46 -9.37 4.22
C SER A 51 5.01 -9.12 4.68
N ALA A 52 4.85 -8.75 5.96
CA ALA A 52 3.54 -8.36 6.51
C ALA A 52 2.90 -7.22 5.70
N ASP A 53 3.70 -6.27 5.22
CA ASP A 53 3.23 -5.14 4.40
C ASP A 53 2.66 -5.60 3.04
N ILE A 54 3.35 -6.53 2.35
CA ILE A 54 2.86 -7.10 1.09
C ILE A 54 1.55 -7.88 1.32
N ALA A 55 1.49 -8.67 2.41
CA ALA A 55 0.27 -9.38 2.78
C ALA A 55 -0.89 -8.44 3.11
N ALA A 56 -0.62 -7.30 3.76
CA ALA A 56 -1.62 -6.28 4.02
C ALA A 56 -2.18 -5.69 2.71
N THR A 57 -1.32 -5.36 1.74
CA THR A 57 -1.78 -4.89 0.41
C THR A 57 -2.65 -5.94 -0.29
N ALA A 58 -2.24 -7.20 -0.30
CA ALA A 58 -3.04 -8.28 -0.90
C ALA A 58 -4.43 -8.41 -0.26
N LYS A 59 -4.51 -8.32 1.08
CA LYS A 59 -5.78 -8.35 1.82
C LYS A 59 -6.67 -7.15 1.49
N CYS A 60 -6.09 -5.94 1.44
CA CYS A 60 -6.83 -4.73 1.09
C CYS A 60 -7.36 -4.79 -0.35
N LEU A 61 -6.59 -5.31 -1.31
CA LEU A 61 -7.05 -5.48 -2.68
C LEU A 61 -8.20 -6.49 -2.77
N ASN A 62 -8.16 -7.58 -1.97
CA ASN A 62 -9.29 -8.50 -1.86
C ASN A 62 -10.55 -7.81 -1.30
N ALA A 63 -10.39 -6.95 -0.30
CA ALA A 63 -11.50 -6.16 0.25
C ALA A 63 -12.09 -5.16 -0.76
N LEU A 64 -11.28 -4.69 -1.73
CA LEU A 64 -11.70 -3.83 -2.83
C LEU A 64 -12.33 -4.59 -4.01
N GLY A 65 -12.38 -5.92 -3.96
CA GLY A 65 -13.03 -6.74 -4.96
C GLY A 65 -12.09 -7.44 -5.96
N ALA A 66 -10.79 -7.33 -5.81
CA ALA A 66 -9.86 -8.19 -6.52
C ALA A 66 -9.87 -9.60 -5.94
N LYS A 67 -9.30 -10.57 -6.66
CA LYS A 67 -9.00 -11.89 -6.12
C LYS A 67 -7.48 -12.10 -6.13
N VAL A 68 -6.87 -11.92 -4.97
CA VAL A 68 -5.42 -12.11 -4.78
C VAL A 68 -5.20 -13.37 -3.98
N GLU A 69 -4.67 -14.39 -4.63
CA GLU A 69 -4.41 -15.71 -4.04
C GLU A 69 -2.91 -15.93 -3.90
N ARG A 70 -2.49 -16.46 -2.76
CA ARG A 70 -1.10 -16.84 -2.52
C ARG A 70 -0.79 -18.12 -3.28
N THR A 71 0.33 -18.12 -4.03
CA THR A 71 0.90 -19.31 -4.69
C THR A 71 2.24 -19.69 -4.05
N GLU A 72 2.84 -20.78 -4.49
CA GLU A 72 4.18 -21.18 -4.03
C GLU A 72 5.25 -20.16 -4.40
N THR A 73 5.12 -19.54 -5.57
CA THR A 73 6.10 -18.59 -6.14
C THR A 73 5.76 -17.13 -5.91
N GLY A 74 4.53 -16.81 -5.50
CA GLY A 74 4.10 -15.42 -5.40
C GLY A 74 2.60 -15.27 -5.22
N PHE A 75 1.94 -14.63 -6.16
CA PHE A 75 0.51 -14.36 -6.14
C PHE A 75 -0.10 -14.55 -7.52
N LEU A 76 -1.31 -15.09 -7.54
CA LEU A 76 -2.22 -15.00 -8.68
C LEU A 76 -3.23 -13.89 -8.39
N VAL A 77 -3.33 -12.92 -9.28
CA VAL A 77 -4.19 -11.74 -9.10
C VAL A 77 -5.20 -11.68 -10.23
N SER A 78 -6.49 -11.81 -9.88
CA SER A 78 -7.58 -11.48 -10.80
C SER A 78 -8.07 -10.07 -10.51
N PRO A 79 -8.29 -9.24 -11.54
CA PRO A 79 -8.64 -7.83 -11.41
C PRO A 79 -9.95 -7.57 -10.68
N ILE A 80 -10.10 -6.34 -10.15
CA ILE A 80 -11.35 -5.83 -9.60
C ILE A 80 -12.36 -5.70 -10.74
N GLN A 81 -13.40 -6.55 -10.74
CA GLN A 81 -14.49 -6.48 -11.71
C GLN A 81 -15.59 -5.52 -11.25
N LYS A 82 -15.82 -5.47 -9.96
CA LYS A 82 -16.80 -4.61 -9.32
C LYS A 82 -16.34 -4.31 -7.89
N VAL A 83 -16.37 -3.05 -7.52
CA VAL A 83 -16.15 -2.65 -6.12
C VAL A 83 -17.34 -3.13 -5.28
N PRO A 84 -17.11 -3.75 -4.11
CA PRO A 84 -18.19 -4.13 -3.19
C PRO A 84 -19.05 -2.93 -2.78
N GLU A 85 -20.33 -3.19 -2.53
CA GLU A 85 -21.25 -2.18 -2.00
C GLU A 85 -20.97 -1.91 -0.51
N GLY A 86 -21.09 -0.65 -0.11
CA GLY A 86 -20.82 -0.21 1.25
C GLY A 86 -19.37 0.16 1.51
N CYS A 87 -18.99 0.18 2.79
CA CYS A 87 -17.64 0.57 3.21
C CYS A 87 -16.69 -0.63 3.18
N CYS A 88 -15.60 -0.53 2.43
CA CYS A 88 -14.57 -1.55 2.38
C CYS A 88 -13.62 -1.43 3.59
N GLU A 89 -13.47 -2.51 4.35
CA GLU A 89 -12.57 -2.56 5.51
C GLU A 89 -11.14 -2.91 5.07
N LEU A 90 -10.25 -1.93 5.09
CA LEU A 90 -8.87 -2.04 4.60
C LEU A 90 -7.87 -2.17 5.75
N LEU A 91 -7.47 -3.41 6.06
CA LEU A 91 -6.58 -3.73 7.17
C LEU A 91 -5.11 -3.48 6.78
N CYS A 92 -4.64 -2.26 6.96
CA CYS A 92 -3.28 -1.85 6.60
C CYS A 92 -2.22 -2.35 7.59
N GLY A 93 -2.59 -2.67 8.82
CA GLY A 93 -1.63 -2.91 9.89
C GLY A 93 -0.72 -1.68 10.08
N GLU A 94 0.59 -1.88 10.13
CA GLU A 94 1.59 -0.80 10.20
C GLU A 94 2.12 -0.36 8.82
N SER A 95 1.56 -0.86 7.72
CA SER A 95 2.07 -0.63 6.36
C SER A 95 1.72 0.74 5.81
N GLY A 96 2.64 1.68 5.93
CA GLY A 96 2.51 2.99 5.29
C GLY A 96 2.49 2.94 3.76
N SER A 97 3.12 1.93 3.15
CA SER A 97 3.08 1.74 1.69
C SER A 97 1.67 1.34 1.23
N THR A 98 1.04 0.39 1.93
CA THR A 98 -0.34 -0.03 1.64
C THR A 98 -1.29 1.15 1.69
N LEU A 99 -1.26 1.93 2.78
CA LEU A 99 -2.12 3.10 2.95
C LEU A 99 -1.91 4.13 1.84
N ARG A 100 -0.65 4.53 1.60
CA ARG A 100 -0.34 5.63 0.68
C ARG A 100 -0.59 5.29 -0.80
N PHE A 101 -0.44 4.03 -1.17
CA PHE A 101 -0.77 3.60 -2.53
C PHE A 101 -2.27 3.40 -2.73
N LEU A 102 -2.96 2.80 -1.75
CA LEU A 102 -4.37 2.46 -1.92
C LEU A 102 -5.33 3.63 -1.68
N LEU A 103 -4.91 4.65 -0.93
CA LEU A 103 -5.77 5.80 -0.68
C LEU A 103 -6.21 6.52 -1.97
N PRO A 104 -5.31 6.87 -2.92
CA PRO A 104 -5.73 7.39 -4.22
C PRO A 104 -6.50 6.37 -5.07
N VAL A 105 -6.15 5.08 -4.99
CA VAL A 105 -6.85 4.00 -5.72
C VAL A 105 -8.31 3.92 -5.29
N VAL A 106 -8.59 3.99 -3.97
CA VAL A 106 -9.96 4.02 -3.44
C VAL A 106 -10.75 5.19 -4.02
N GLY A 107 -10.13 6.38 -4.08
CA GLY A 107 -10.74 7.55 -4.71
C GLY A 107 -10.95 7.39 -6.22
N ALA A 108 -10.00 6.79 -6.94
CA ALA A 108 -10.13 6.51 -8.36
C ALA A 108 -11.27 5.51 -8.67
N LEU A 109 -11.46 4.53 -7.79
CA LEU A 109 -12.55 3.57 -7.86
C LEU A 109 -13.90 4.13 -7.40
N GLY A 110 -13.92 5.30 -6.75
CA GLY A 110 -15.13 5.86 -6.13
C GLY A 110 -15.66 5.03 -4.96
N ALA A 111 -14.80 4.24 -4.35
CA ALA A 111 -15.16 3.38 -3.24
C ALA A 111 -15.29 4.16 -1.93
N GLN A 112 -16.11 3.64 -1.01
CA GLN A 112 -16.05 4.03 0.39
C GLN A 112 -15.16 3.04 1.14
N ALA A 113 -14.23 3.52 1.96
CA ALA A 113 -13.35 2.64 2.69
C ALA A 113 -12.97 3.18 4.07
N ALA A 114 -12.71 2.24 4.99
CA ALA A 114 -12.14 2.48 6.30
C ALA A 114 -10.76 1.82 6.36
N PHE A 115 -9.71 2.62 6.41
CA PHE A 115 -8.34 2.12 6.57
C PHE A 115 -8.05 1.93 8.06
N HIS A 116 -7.87 0.69 8.48
CA HIS A 116 -7.43 0.31 9.82
C HIS A 116 -5.92 0.43 9.91
N ARG A 117 -5.46 1.36 10.72
CA ARG A 117 -4.05 1.67 10.92
C ARG A 117 -3.61 1.19 12.30
N GLU A 118 -2.47 0.53 12.38
CA GLU A 118 -1.94 -0.01 13.64
C GLU A 118 -0.59 0.62 14.00
N GLY A 119 -0.17 0.43 15.24
CA GLY A 119 1.13 0.83 15.75
C GLY A 119 1.37 2.33 15.57
N ARG A 120 2.43 2.68 14.83
CA ARG A 120 2.77 4.08 14.56
C ARG A 120 2.15 4.64 13.28
N LEU A 121 1.41 3.85 12.52
CA LEU A 121 0.86 4.31 11.24
C LEU A 121 -0.11 5.50 11.39
N PRO A 122 -0.99 5.57 12.40
CA PRO A 122 -1.86 6.74 12.61
C PRO A 122 -1.11 8.05 12.84
N GLN A 123 0.12 7.97 13.38
CA GLN A 123 0.95 9.14 13.69
C GLN A 123 1.80 9.62 12.50
N ARG A 124 1.83 8.85 11.41
CA ARG A 124 2.62 9.21 10.23
C ARG A 124 1.84 10.20 9.38
N PRO A 125 2.45 11.34 9.00
CA PRO A 125 1.75 12.35 8.21
C PRO A 125 1.33 11.79 6.85
N LEU A 126 0.14 12.19 6.41
CA LEU A 126 -0.34 11.98 5.06
C LEU A 126 -0.10 13.22 4.17
N ALA A 127 0.10 14.38 4.78
CA ALA A 127 0.36 15.60 4.05
C ALA A 127 1.65 15.48 3.20
N PRO A 128 1.63 16.02 1.96
CA PRO A 128 0.57 16.80 1.32
C PRO A 128 -0.47 15.97 0.54
N LEU A 129 -0.41 14.63 0.58
CA LEU A 129 -1.30 13.76 -0.21
C LEU A 129 -2.79 13.98 0.14
N ASP A 130 -3.12 14.06 1.43
CA ASP A 130 -4.48 14.30 1.93
C ASP A 130 -5.10 15.57 1.35
N GLY A 131 -4.37 16.68 1.36
CA GLY A 131 -4.79 17.95 0.79
C GLY A 131 -5.04 17.86 -0.73
N VAL A 132 -4.18 17.15 -1.46
CA VAL A 132 -4.35 16.96 -2.91
C VAL A 132 -5.60 16.11 -3.19
N LEU A 133 -5.82 15.03 -2.47
CA LEU A 133 -6.98 14.16 -2.67
C LEU A 133 -8.30 14.87 -2.34
N THR A 134 -8.33 15.64 -1.26
CA THR A 134 -9.54 16.41 -0.87
C THR A 134 -9.84 17.54 -1.85
N ALA A 135 -8.82 18.21 -2.38
CA ALA A 135 -9.01 19.21 -3.42
C ALA A 135 -9.57 18.63 -4.74
N HIS A 136 -9.44 17.32 -4.94
CA HIS A 136 -9.90 16.62 -6.15
C HIS A 136 -11.10 15.69 -5.91
N GLY A 137 -11.88 15.94 -4.87
CA GLY A 137 -13.20 15.32 -4.71
C GLY A 137 -13.31 14.18 -3.70
N MET A 138 -12.23 13.84 -2.98
CA MET A 138 -12.31 12.92 -1.85
C MET A 138 -12.68 13.62 -0.56
N THR A 139 -13.35 12.90 0.31
CA THR A 139 -13.56 13.27 1.72
C THR A 139 -12.75 12.32 2.59
N LEU A 140 -11.94 12.86 3.48
CA LEU A 140 -11.13 12.12 4.44
C LEU A 140 -11.51 12.54 5.87
N SER A 141 -11.69 11.57 6.76
CA SER A 141 -11.98 11.80 8.19
C SER A 141 -11.18 10.81 9.03
N GLU A 142 -10.57 11.29 10.10
CA GLU A 142 -9.84 10.45 11.05
C GLU A 142 -10.69 10.22 12.32
N GLU A 143 -10.86 8.96 12.68
CA GLU A 143 -11.55 8.51 13.88
C GLU A 143 -10.66 7.55 14.67
N GLY A 144 -9.82 8.08 15.55
CA GLY A 144 -8.80 7.30 16.25
C GLY A 144 -7.80 6.69 15.27
N ASP A 145 -7.70 5.36 15.25
CA ASP A 145 -6.80 4.65 14.34
C ASP A 145 -7.40 4.42 12.94
N LEU A 146 -8.67 4.77 12.74
CA LEU A 146 -9.33 4.68 11.43
C LEU A 146 -9.08 5.94 10.60
N LEU A 147 -8.87 5.73 9.30
CA LEU A 147 -8.98 6.77 8.29
C LEU A 147 -10.14 6.40 7.37
N LEU A 148 -11.24 7.14 7.50
CA LEU A 148 -12.41 6.99 6.64
C LEU A 148 -12.22 7.81 5.37
N CYS A 149 -12.56 7.23 4.23
CA CYS A 149 -12.50 7.92 2.95
C CYS A 149 -13.69 7.58 2.07
N SER A 150 -14.11 8.57 1.31
CA SER A 150 -15.20 8.47 0.32
C SER A 150 -15.02 9.51 -0.77
N GLY A 151 -15.88 9.46 -1.78
CA GLY A 151 -15.84 10.39 -2.92
C GLY A 151 -15.09 9.80 -4.11
N GLN A 152 -15.21 10.49 -5.23
CA GLN A 152 -14.60 10.11 -6.51
C GLN A 152 -13.54 11.12 -6.90
N LEU A 153 -12.33 10.68 -7.17
CA LEU A 153 -11.29 11.55 -7.72
C LEU A 153 -11.71 12.11 -9.08
N GLN A 154 -11.62 13.41 -9.20
CA GLN A 154 -11.94 14.15 -10.41
C GLN A 154 -10.71 14.23 -11.31
N ALA A 155 -10.91 14.17 -12.62
CA ALA A 155 -9.84 14.43 -13.58
C ALA A 155 -9.34 15.88 -13.44
N GLY A 156 -8.05 16.11 -13.57
CA GLY A 156 -7.48 17.45 -13.44
C GLY A 156 -5.96 17.44 -13.33
N ASN A 157 -5.42 18.61 -12.99
CA ASN A 157 -4.00 18.76 -12.71
C ASN A 157 -3.73 18.54 -11.22
N TYR A 158 -2.95 17.53 -10.92
CA TYR A 158 -2.54 17.17 -9.55
C TYR A 158 -1.16 17.73 -9.29
N GLU A 159 -1.07 18.69 -8.39
CA GLU A 159 0.20 19.27 -7.98
C GLU A 159 0.58 18.80 -6.58
N ILE A 160 1.74 18.14 -6.46
CA ILE A 160 2.23 17.61 -5.19
C ILE A 160 3.74 17.79 -5.08
N ALA A 161 4.22 18.11 -3.88
CA ALA A 161 5.65 18.27 -3.60
C ALA A 161 6.37 16.92 -3.76
N GLY A 162 7.30 16.84 -4.73
CA GLY A 162 8.02 15.62 -5.07
C GLY A 162 9.13 15.21 -4.09
N ASN A 163 9.51 16.09 -3.17
CA ASN A 163 10.59 15.87 -2.20
C ASN A 163 10.14 15.24 -0.86
N VAL A 164 8.84 14.93 -0.68
CA VAL A 164 8.30 14.35 0.55
C VAL A 164 8.30 12.82 0.47
N SER A 165 7.65 12.26 -0.52
CA SER A 165 7.58 10.81 -0.70
C SER A 165 7.26 10.41 -2.14
N SER A 166 8.10 9.54 -2.71
CA SER A 166 7.81 8.94 -4.02
C SER A 166 6.55 8.05 -4.01
N GLN A 167 6.11 7.60 -2.82
CA GLN A 167 4.90 6.79 -2.68
C GLN A 167 3.63 7.60 -2.99
N TYR A 168 3.62 8.89 -2.69
CA TYR A 168 2.50 9.78 -3.00
C TYR A 168 2.31 9.92 -4.51
N ILE A 169 3.40 10.16 -5.23
CA ILE A 169 3.39 10.24 -6.69
C ILE A 169 2.96 8.91 -7.29
N SER A 170 3.55 7.79 -6.84
CA SER A 170 3.19 6.47 -7.38
C SER A 170 1.74 6.05 -7.09
N GLY A 171 1.13 6.55 -6.02
CA GLY A 171 -0.26 6.28 -5.71
C GLY A 171 -1.23 7.09 -6.57
N LEU A 172 -0.81 8.26 -7.06
CA LEU A 172 -1.59 9.14 -7.92
C LEU A 172 -1.50 8.77 -9.42
N LEU A 173 -0.48 8.03 -9.84
CA LEU A 173 -0.28 7.55 -11.22
C LEU A 173 -1.07 6.28 -11.51
#